data_bfc7f7687c2113c991e1e9ae390cff21
#
_entry.id   bfc7f7687c2113c991e1e9ae390cff21
#
_cell.length_a   1.000
_cell.length_b   1.000
_cell.length_c   1.000
_cell.angle_alpha   90.00
_cell.angle_beta   90.00
_cell.angle_gamma   90.00
#
_symmetry.space_group_name_H-M   'P 1'
#
loop_
_entity.id
_entity.type
_entity.pdbx_description
1 polymer ?
#
loop_
_entity_poly.entity_id
_entity_poly.type
_entity_poly.pdbx_seq_one_letter_code
_entity_poly.pdbx_strand_id
1 'polypeptide(L)'
;FFIIKKYKVIPRFIARSIFNYKKLFKLLNINFDIFIRTILLTFSFFWVTYLSSTLGEEFVAINSILIQLIVISSFFLDAYAFSTESIVGYSIGKKSEKMFMSSVKNSIILSFITGLALSVVFLMFAKNIINLITDIEFLRFLSLKYFLWVIIIPPIASFCYQLDGIFVGATQTKEMRNAM
;
A
#
# COMPACT_ATOMS: atom_id res chain seq x y z
N PHE A 1 25.44 -8.21 11.15
CA PHE A 1 26.86 -8.32 11.58
C PHE A 1 27.62 -7.01 11.33
N PHE A 2 27.51 -6.39 10.15
CA PHE A 2 28.22 -5.17 9.76
C PHE A 2 27.82 -3.95 10.62
N ILE A 3 26.53 -3.77 10.91
CA ILE A 3 25.97 -2.67 11.71
C ILE A 3 26.45 -2.77 13.18
N ILE A 4 26.46 -3.98 13.77
CA ILE A 4 26.93 -4.21 15.14
C ILE A 4 28.39 -3.83 15.28
N LYS A 5 29.24 -4.16 14.29
CA LYS A 5 30.66 -3.84 14.29
C LYS A 5 30.93 -2.35 14.11
N LYS A 6 30.12 -1.66 13.25
CA LYS A 6 30.29 -0.22 12.95
C LYS A 6 29.83 0.68 14.09
N TYR A 7 28.74 0.32 14.78
CA TYR A 7 28.14 1.17 15.81
C TYR A 7 28.41 0.70 17.24
N LYS A 8 29.20 -0.38 17.44
CA LYS A 8 29.52 -0.97 18.75
C LYS A 8 28.28 -1.21 19.64
N VAL A 9 27.11 -1.37 19.03
CA VAL A 9 25.87 -1.66 19.72
C VAL A 9 25.81 -3.16 19.95
N ILE A 10 26.26 -3.59 21.12
CA ILE A 10 26.04 -4.96 21.59
C ILE A 10 24.61 -4.96 22.14
N PRO A 11 23.66 -5.71 21.56
CA PRO A 11 22.34 -5.84 22.13
C PRO A 11 22.46 -6.56 23.49
N ARG A 12 22.44 -5.80 24.58
CA ARG A 12 22.25 -6.41 25.91
C ARG A 12 20.83 -6.98 25.95
N PHE A 13 20.72 -8.25 25.66
CA PHE A 13 19.47 -9.00 25.85
C PHE A 13 19.14 -9.07 27.34
N ILE A 14 18.42 -8.07 27.85
CA ILE A 14 17.84 -8.15 29.16
C ILE A 14 16.48 -8.84 28.98
N ALA A 15 16.45 -10.17 29.16
CA ALA A 15 15.26 -10.98 28.99
C ALA A 15 14.03 -10.42 29.76
N ARG A 16 14.27 -9.80 30.92
CA ARG A 16 13.24 -9.14 31.74
C ARG A 16 12.57 -7.93 31.06
N SER A 17 13.25 -7.28 30.10
CA SER A 17 12.69 -6.13 29.35
C SER A 17 11.86 -6.57 28.15
N ILE A 18 12.05 -7.81 27.67
CA ILE A 18 11.33 -8.36 26.51
C ILE A 18 9.95 -8.84 26.92
N PHE A 19 9.79 -9.40 28.14
CA PHE A 19 8.53 -9.90 28.68
C PHE A 19 7.73 -8.84 29.45
N ASN A 20 7.61 -7.62 28.90
CA ASN A 20 6.69 -6.65 29.49
C ASN A 20 5.29 -6.87 28.91
N TYR A 21 4.41 -7.53 29.68
CA TYR A 21 3.04 -7.87 29.28
C TYR A 21 2.24 -6.68 28.73
N LYS A 22 2.42 -5.48 29.28
CA LYS A 22 1.72 -4.27 28.80
C LYS A 22 2.17 -3.87 27.40
N LYS A 23 3.48 -3.95 27.12
CA LYS A 23 4.03 -3.64 25.79
C LYS A 23 3.65 -4.72 24.77
N LEU A 24 3.70 -5.99 25.19
CA LEU A 24 3.31 -7.12 24.35
C LEU A 24 1.84 -7.03 23.97
N PHE A 25 0.95 -6.75 24.92
CA PHE A 25 -0.48 -6.60 24.66
C PHE A 25 -0.78 -5.42 23.72
N LYS A 26 -0.06 -4.29 23.87
CA LYS A 26 -0.18 -3.16 22.94
C LYS A 26 0.24 -3.55 21.52
N LEU A 27 1.34 -4.29 21.37
CA LEU A 27 1.79 -4.79 20.06
C LEU A 27 0.79 -5.77 19.44
N LEU A 28 0.23 -6.66 20.24
CA LEU A 28 -0.80 -7.60 19.76
C LEU A 28 -2.04 -6.87 19.26
N ASN A 29 -2.50 -5.83 19.97
CA ASN A 29 -3.66 -5.04 19.52
C ASN A 29 -3.38 -4.31 18.21
N ILE A 30 -2.19 -3.70 18.06
CA ILE A 30 -1.78 -3.04 16.81
C ILE A 30 -1.77 -4.06 15.66
N ASN A 31 -1.15 -5.21 15.87
CA ASN A 31 -1.08 -6.26 14.86
C ASN A 31 -2.47 -6.82 14.52
N PHE A 32 -3.35 -6.94 15.51
CA PHE A 32 -4.73 -7.38 15.30
C PHE A 32 -5.55 -6.40 14.45
N ASP A 33 -5.38 -5.10 14.67
CA ASP A 33 -6.03 -4.06 13.84
C ASP A 33 -5.56 -4.15 12.38
N ILE A 34 -4.25 -4.31 12.17
CA ILE A 34 -3.65 -4.49 10.82
C ILE A 34 -4.15 -5.81 10.19
N PHE A 35 -4.27 -6.88 10.96
CA PHE A 35 -4.76 -8.16 10.50
C PHE A 35 -6.21 -8.08 10.00
N ILE A 36 -7.11 -7.43 10.78
CA ILE A 36 -8.50 -7.21 10.35
C ILE A 36 -8.53 -6.41 9.05
N ARG A 37 -7.76 -5.32 8.95
CA ARG A 37 -7.62 -4.53 7.72
C ARG A 37 -7.24 -5.39 6.52
N THR A 38 -6.23 -6.23 6.68
CA THR A 38 -5.75 -7.11 5.60
C THR A 38 -6.82 -8.11 5.16
N ILE A 39 -7.58 -8.67 6.10
CA ILE A 39 -8.71 -9.55 5.79
C ILE A 39 -9.76 -8.80 4.96
N LEU A 40 -10.14 -7.59 5.36
CA LEU A 40 -11.15 -6.80 4.65
C LEU A 40 -10.70 -6.45 3.23
N LEU A 41 -9.44 -6.09 3.03
CA LEU A 41 -8.86 -5.85 1.70
C LEU A 41 -8.87 -7.12 0.85
N THR A 42 -8.41 -8.24 1.40
CA THR A 42 -8.41 -9.53 0.68
C THR A 42 -9.82 -9.96 0.32
N PHE A 43 -10.77 -9.76 1.24
CA PHE A 43 -12.19 -10.04 0.98
C PHE A 43 -12.74 -9.16 -0.15
N SER A 44 -12.36 -7.88 -0.21
CA SER A 44 -12.78 -6.98 -1.29
C SER A 44 -12.29 -7.47 -2.66
N PHE A 45 -11.02 -7.89 -2.78
CA PHE A 45 -10.51 -8.47 -4.03
C PHE A 45 -11.19 -9.79 -4.38
N PHE A 46 -11.41 -10.64 -3.40
CA PHE A 46 -12.16 -11.88 -3.59
C PHE A 46 -13.58 -11.60 -4.09
N TRP A 47 -14.27 -10.63 -3.48
CA TRP A 47 -15.63 -10.26 -3.86
C TRP A 47 -15.72 -9.75 -5.30
N VAL A 48 -14.78 -8.89 -5.70
CA VAL A 48 -14.70 -8.39 -7.08
C VAL A 48 -14.47 -9.53 -8.07
N THR A 49 -13.58 -10.47 -7.74
CA THR A 49 -13.34 -11.67 -8.58
C THR A 49 -14.58 -12.57 -8.66
N TYR A 50 -15.25 -12.77 -7.54
CA TYR A 50 -16.50 -13.54 -7.49
C TYR A 50 -17.59 -12.91 -8.36
N LEU A 51 -17.81 -11.59 -8.27
CA LEU A 51 -18.76 -10.89 -9.13
C LEU A 51 -18.37 -11.00 -10.61
N SER A 52 -17.08 -10.93 -10.94
CA SER A 52 -16.61 -11.10 -12.31
C SER A 52 -16.92 -12.51 -12.83
N SER A 53 -16.83 -13.53 -11.98
CA SER A 53 -17.14 -14.93 -12.38
C SER A 53 -18.61 -15.14 -12.72
N THR A 54 -19.53 -14.36 -12.13
CA THR A 54 -20.95 -14.43 -12.48
C THR A 54 -21.27 -13.84 -13.85
N LEU A 55 -20.36 -13.01 -14.39
CA LEU A 55 -20.50 -12.39 -15.72
C LEU A 55 -19.88 -13.23 -16.84
N GLY A 56 -19.09 -14.24 -16.50
CA GLY A 56 -18.43 -15.14 -17.45
C GLY A 56 -16.92 -15.18 -17.29
N GLU A 57 -16.29 -16.24 -17.84
CA GLU A 57 -14.84 -16.49 -17.73
C GLU A 57 -13.99 -15.36 -18.33
N GLU A 58 -14.49 -14.75 -19.40
CA GLU A 58 -13.81 -13.63 -20.07
C GLU A 58 -13.68 -12.42 -19.17
N PHE A 59 -14.70 -12.10 -18.37
CA PHE A 59 -14.66 -10.98 -17.42
C PHE A 59 -13.70 -11.26 -16.26
N VAL A 60 -13.58 -12.52 -15.83
CA VAL A 60 -12.57 -12.90 -14.83
C VAL A 60 -11.16 -12.69 -15.37
N ALA A 61 -10.91 -13.10 -16.62
CA ALA A 61 -9.60 -12.92 -17.27
C ALA A 61 -9.23 -11.43 -17.39
N ILE A 62 -10.15 -10.59 -17.86
CA ILE A 62 -9.93 -9.15 -18.00
C ILE A 62 -9.68 -8.50 -16.66
N ASN A 63 -10.53 -8.80 -15.66
CA ASN A 63 -10.40 -8.25 -14.34
C ASN A 63 -9.05 -8.63 -13.70
N SER A 64 -8.59 -9.86 -13.92
CA SER A 64 -7.27 -10.31 -13.46
C SER A 64 -6.13 -9.50 -14.09
N ILE A 65 -6.21 -9.20 -15.39
CA ILE A 65 -5.24 -8.34 -16.08
C ILE A 65 -5.22 -6.93 -15.49
N LEU A 66 -6.40 -6.32 -15.32
CA LEU A 66 -6.51 -4.95 -14.78
C LEU A 66 -6.05 -4.87 -13.32
N ILE A 67 -6.45 -5.82 -12.48
CA ILE A 67 -6.01 -5.90 -11.08
C ILE A 67 -4.48 -6.06 -11.00
N GLN A 68 -3.87 -6.87 -11.85
CA GLN A 68 -2.40 -7.05 -11.86
C GLN A 68 -1.68 -5.73 -12.13
N LEU A 69 -2.18 -4.88 -13.02
CA LEU A 69 -1.61 -3.56 -13.30
C LEU A 69 -1.78 -2.61 -12.09
N ILE A 70 -2.93 -2.68 -11.41
CA ILE A 70 -3.16 -1.92 -10.19
C ILE A 70 -2.20 -2.37 -9.08
N VAL A 71 -1.97 -3.68 -8.93
CA VAL A 71 -1.01 -4.24 -7.96
C VAL A 71 0.41 -3.80 -8.25
N ILE A 72 0.82 -3.74 -9.53
CA ILE A 72 2.13 -3.19 -9.91
C ILE A 72 2.25 -1.73 -9.47
N SER A 73 1.19 -0.92 -9.67
CA SER A 73 1.18 0.47 -9.21
C SER A 73 1.28 0.59 -7.70
N SER A 74 0.64 -0.32 -6.97
CA SER A 74 0.65 -0.31 -5.51
C SER A 74 2.04 -0.52 -4.93
N PHE A 75 2.91 -1.31 -5.55
CA PHE A 75 4.30 -1.47 -5.10
C PHE A 75 5.09 -0.15 -5.07
N PHE A 76 4.85 0.73 -6.05
CA PHE A 76 5.47 2.05 -6.05
C PHE A 76 4.92 2.95 -4.94
N LEU A 77 3.60 2.91 -4.72
CA LEU A 77 2.93 3.73 -3.70
C LEU A 77 3.24 3.24 -2.28
N ASP A 78 3.36 1.93 -2.07
CA ASP A 78 3.77 1.31 -0.80
C ASP A 78 5.19 1.75 -0.37
N ALA A 79 6.11 1.92 -1.31
CA ALA A 79 7.45 2.40 -1.00
C ALA A 79 7.42 3.77 -0.31
N TYR A 80 6.54 4.67 -0.75
CA TYR A 80 6.32 5.96 -0.08
C TYR A 80 5.62 5.79 1.26
N ALA A 81 4.64 4.90 1.38
CA ALA A 81 3.93 4.62 2.62
C ALA A 81 4.89 4.13 3.72
N PHE A 82 5.77 3.17 3.41
CA PHE A 82 6.79 2.67 4.35
C PHE A 82 7.81 3.75 4.75
N SER A 83 8.20 4.61 3.81
CA SER A 83 9.06 5.76 4.12
C SER A 83 8.36 6.72 5.08
N THR A 84 7.10 7.04 4.81
CA THR A 84 6.26 7.92 5.64
C THR A 84 6.08 7.36 7.03
N GLU A 85 5.77 6.07 7.16
CA GLU A 85 5.66 5.36 8.44
C GLU A 85 6.90 5.58 9.32
N SER A 86 8.08 5.37 8.75
CA SER A 86 9.34 5.50 9.46
C SER A 86 9.59 6.94 9.94
N ILE A 87 9.35 7.93 9.07
CA ILE A 87 9.62 9.35 9.38
C ILE A 87 8.58 9.89 10.36
N VAL A 88 7.32 9.49 10.22
CA VAL A 88 6.23 9.86 11.15
C VAL A 88 6.53 9.30 12.54
N GLY A 89 6.87 8.01 12.65
CA GLY A 89 7.24 7.40 13.94
C GLY A 89 8.42 8.11 14.61
N TYR A 90 9.44 8.48 13.84
CA TYR A 90 10.58 9.24 14.34
C TYR A 90 10.20 10.66 14.80
N SER A 91 9.34 11.35 14.04
CA SER A 91 8.88 12.72 14.36
C SER A 91 8.07 12.76 15.66
N ILE A 92 7.20 11.77 15.87
CA ILE A 92 6.42 11.60 17.09
C ILE A 92 7.32 11.28 18.28
N GLY A 93 8.31 10.38 18.08
CA GLY A 93 9.31 10.06 19.10
C GLY A 93 10.11 11.28 19.56
N LYS A 94 10.40 12.21 18.63
CA LYS A 94 11.05 13.51 18.92
C LYS A 94 10.11 14.59 19.43
N LYS A 95 8.80 14.37 19.48
CA LYS A 95 7.79 15.37 19.81
C LYS A 95 7.89 16.65 18.95
N SER A 96 8.25 16.51 17.68
CA SER A 96 8.45 17.62 16.75
C SER A 96 7.28 17.70 15.77
N GLU A 97 6.31 18.54 16.06
CA GLU A 97 5.14 18.79 15.22
C GLU A 97 5.54 19.33 13.84
N LYS A 98 6.50 20.26 13.80
CA LYS A 98 7.02 20.83 12.54
C LYS A 98 7.59 19.75 11.61
N MET A 99 8.36 18.80 12.18
CA MET A 99 8.92 17.71 11.40
C MET A 99 7.82 16.76 10.93
N PHE A 100 6.85 16.44 11.76
CA PHE A 100 5.68 15.63 11.41
C PHE A 100 4.93 16.21 10.22
N MET A 101 4.48 17.49 10.33
CA MET A 101 3.71 18.15 9.28
C MET A 101 4.47 18.27 7.96
N SER A 102 5.77 18.62 8.02
CA SER A 102 6.60 18.70 6.82
C SER A 102 6.76 17.34 6.15
N SER A 103 6.98 16.28 6.92
CA SER A 103 7.13 14.92 6.40
C SER A 103 5.86 14.42 5.73
N VAL A 104 4.71 14.57 6.39
CA VAL A 104 3.40 14.19 5.86
C VAL A 104 3.12 14.92 4.55
N LYS A 105 3.27 16.24 4.54
CA LYS A 105 3.02 17.07 3.34
C LYS A 105 3.91 16.64 2.17
N ASN A 106 5.21 16.51 2.39
CA ASN A 106 6.15 16.16 1.32
C ASN A 106 5.91 14.74 0.79
N SER A 107 5.61 13.79 1.67
CA SER A 107 5.33 12.40 1.27
C SER A 107 4.05 12.30 0.44
N ILE A 108 2.98 13.00 0.83
CA ILE A 108 1.73 13.04 0.06
C ILE A 108 1.97 13.63 -1.33
N ILE A 109 2.70 14.75 -1.43
CA ILE A 109 3.00 15.39 -2.71
C ILE A 109 3.80 14.45 -3.62
N LEU A 110 4.87 13.83 -3.10
CA LEU A 110 5.71 12.93 -3.88
C LEU A 110 4.94 11.68 -4.34
N SER A 111 4.17 11.07 -3.45
CA SER A 111 3.35 9.91 -3.77
C SER A 111 2.30 10.25 -4.84
N PHE A 112 1.65 11.41 -4.73
CA PHE A 112 0.67 11.87 -5.72
C PHE A 112 1.30 12.13 -7.09
N ILE A 113 2.47 12.79 -7.13
CA ILE A 113 3.22 13.00 -8.38
C ILE A 113 3.59 11.66 -9.02
N THR A 114 4.03 10.68 -8.20
CA THR A 114 4.32 9.32 -8.70
C THR A 114 3.06 8.61 -9.22
N GLY A 115 1.93 8.74 -8.52
CA GLY A 115 0.64 8.23 -8.97
C GLY A 115 0.22 8.83 -10.31
N LEU A 116 0.39 10.15 -10.49
CA LEU A 116 0.15 10.82 -11.78
C LEU A 116 1.11 10.35 -12.87
N ALA A 117 2.40 10.20 -12.56
CA ALA A 117 3.38 9.69 -13.52
C ALA A 117 3.02 8.28 -14.01
N LEU A 118 2.62 7.38 -13.09
CA LEU A 118 2.14 6.05 -13.43
C LEU A 118 0.89 6.11 -14.34
N SER A 119 -0.06 7.00 -14.03
CA SER A 119 -1.25 7.20 -14.87
C SER A 119 -0.88 7.64 -16.28
N VAL A 120 0.07 8.56 -16.42
CA VAL A 120 0.56 9.01 -17.75
C VAL A 120 1.23 7.86 -18.49
N VAL A 121 2.07 7.07 -17.82
CA VAL A 121 2.70 5.89 -18.42
C VAL A 121 1.63 4.89 -18.90
N PHE A 122 0.64 4.59 -18.08
CA PHE A 122 -0.46 3.70 -18.47
C PHE A 122 -1.27 4.26 -19.63
N LEU A 123 -1.54 5.57 -19.67
CA LEU A 123 -2.24 6.22 -20.77
C LEU A 123 -1.46 6.09 -22.08
N MET A 124 -0.15 6.33 -22.05
CA MET A 124 0.70 6.30 -23.25
C MET A 124 0.94 4.88 -23.78
N PHE A 125 1.09 3.91 -22.88
CA PHE A 125 1.51 2.54 -23.21
C PHE A 125 0.40 1.50 -23.04
N ALA A 126 -0.86 1.88 -22.82
CA ALA A 126 -1.98 0.98 -22.56
C ALA A 126 -2.04 -0.20 -23.55
N LYS A 127 -2.01 0.08 -24.85
CA LYS A 127 -2.07 -0.93 -25.91
C LYS A 127 -0.86 -1.87 -25.88
N ASN A 128 0.33 -1.33 -25.68
CA ASN A 128 1.57 -2.11 -25.65
C ASN A 128 1.60 -3.03 -24.42
N ILE A 129 1.20 -2.52 -23.27
CA ILE A 129 1.13 -3.28 -22.01
C ILE A 129 0.17 -4.45 -22.14
N ILE A 130 -1.04 -4.21 -22.66
CA ILE A 130 -2.03 -5.27 -22.82
C ILE A 130 -1.56 -6.32 -23.85
N ASN A 131 -0.93 -5.88 -24.96
CA ASN A 131 -0.40 -6.79 -25.96
C ASN A 131 0.73 -7.70 -25.42
N LEU A 132 1.46 -7.25 -24.41
CA LEU A 132 2.48 -8.06 -23.72
C LEU A 132 1.87 -9.11 -22.78
N ILE A 133 0.68 -8.83 -22.24
CA ILE A 133 0.04 -9.70 -21.23
C ILE A 133 -0.79 -10.80 -21.88
N THR A 134 -1.47 -10.50 -22.99
CA THR A 134 -2.36 -11.48 -23.65
C THR A 134 -2.28 -11.38 -25.17
N ASP A 135 -2.37 -12.55 -25.84
CA ASP A 135 -2.43 -12.66 -27.30
C ASP A 135 -3.86 -12.78 -27.84
N ILE A 136 -4.85 -12.94 -26.95
CA ILE A 136 -6.24 -13.11 -27.32
C ILE A 136 -6.85 -11.76 -27.69
N GLU A 137 -7.22 -11.58 -28.96
CA GLU A 137 -7.68 -10.32 -29.53
C GLU A 137 -8.93 -9.76 -28.82
N PHE A 138 -9.87 -10.63 -28.49
CA PHE A 138 -11.07 -10.27 -27.76
C PHE A 138 -10.76 -9.73 -26.35
N LEU A 139 -9.84 -10.35 -25.60
CA LEU A 139 -9.41 -9.87 -24.29
C LEU A 139 -8.67 -8.54 -24.37
N ARG A 140 -7.87 -8.32 -25.43
CA ARG A 140 -7.20 -7.04 -25.70
C ARG A 140 -8.22 -5.92 -25.84
N PHE A 141 -9.22 -6.12 -26.70
CA PHE A 141 -10.26 -5.13 -26.97
C PHE A 141 -11.03 -4.78 -25.70
N LEU A 142 -11.46 -5.79 -24.94
CA LEU A 142 -12.26 -5.60 -23.76
C LEU A 142 -11.44 -5.00 -22.60
N SER A 143 -10.19 -5.41 -22.43
CA SER A 143 -9.27 -4.80 -21.45
C SER A 143 -9.04 -3.32 -21.72
N LEU A 144 -8.86 -2.92 -23.00
CA LEU A 144 -8.71 -1.50 -23.37
C LEU A 144 -9.96 -0.68 -23.05
N LYS A 145 -11.15 -1.26 -23.21
CA LYS A 145 -12.42 -0.59 -22.89
C LYS A 145 -12.50 -0.21 -21.39
N TYR A 146 -12.00 -1.07 -20.52
CA TYR A 146 -12.01 -0.85 -19.06
C TYR A 146 -10.71 -0.27 -18.51
N PHE A 147 -9.72 0.00 -19.36
CA PHE A 147 -8.39 0.47 -18.98
C PHE A 147 -8.38 1.82 -18.26
N LEU A 148 -9.44 2.61 -18.43
CA LEU A 148 -9.60 3.90 -17.76
C LEU A 148 -9.48 3.78 -16.24
N TRP A 149 -9.96 2.69 -15.65
CA TRP A 149 -9.85 2.44 -14.22
C TRP A 149 -8.39 2.29 -13.76
N VAL A 150 -7.56 1.61 -14.56
CA VAL A 150 -6.11 1.46 -14.26
C VAL A 150 -5.40 2.81 -14.30
N ILE A 151 -5.85 3.74 -15.14
CA ILE A 151 -5.28 5.10 -15.22
C ILE A 151 -5.69 5.96 -14.02
N ILE A 152 -6.95 5.88 -13.59
CA ILE A 152 -7.49 6.77 -12.54
C ILE A 152 -7.09 6.30 -11.13
N ILE A 153 -6.95 5.00 -10.92
CA ILE A 153 -6.72 4.44 -9.57
C ILE A 153 -5.40 4.91 -8.94
N PRO A 154 -4.22 4.93 -9.59
CA PRO A 154 -2.96 5.27 -8.92
C PRO A 154 -2.93 6.64 -8.24
N PRO A 155 -3.40 7.76 -8.85
CA PRO A 155 -3.43 9.05 -8.16
C PRO A 155 -4.36 9.06 -6.95
N ILE A 156 -5.53 8.42 -7.05
CA ILE A 156 -6.49 8.34 -5.95
C ILE A 156 -5.94 7.46 -4.83
N ALA A 157 -5.42 6.29 -5.18
CA ALA A 157 -4.85 5.34 -4.24
C ALA A 157 -3.65 5.92 -3.49
N SER A 158 -2.88 6.84 -4.12
CA SER A 158 -1.72 7.47 -3.47
C SER A 158 -2.08 8.11 -2.12
N PHE A 159 -3.26 8.70 -1.99
CA PHE A 159 -3.74 9.25 -0.71
C PHE A 159 -4.02 8.16 0.31
N CYS A 160 -4.66 7.06 -0.11
CA CYS A 160 -4.98 5.94 0.78
C CYS A 160 -3.70 5.30 1.32
N TYR A 161 -2.72 5.03 0.46
CA TYR A 161 -1.43 4.47 0.86
C TYR A 161 -0.67 5.40 1.82
N GLN A 162 -0.71 6.72 1.59
CA GLN A 162 -0.06 7.67 2.49
C GLN A 162 -0.75 7.74 3.85
N LEU A 163 -2.08 7.72 3.90
CA LEU A 163 -2.82 7.68 5.15
C LEU A 163 -2.49 6.41 5.95
N ASP A 164 -2.38 5.26 5.29
CA ASP A 164 -1.94 4.02 5.92
C ASP A 164 -0.57 4.17 6.58
N GLY A 165 0.43 4.67 5.86
CA GLY A 165 1.77 4.91 6.41
C GLY A 165 1.76 5.88 7.59
N ILE A 166 0.94 6.94 7.54
CA ILE A 166 0.79 7.92 8.63
C ILE A 166 0.17 7.27 9.87
N PHE A 167 -0.93 6.53 9.72
CA PHE A 167 -1.62 5.89 10.85
C PHE A 167 -0.76 4.80 11.50
N VAL A 168 -0.08 3.98 10.72
CA VAL A 168 0.82 2.95 11.24
C VAL A 168 2.02 3.59 11.94
N GLY A 169 2.66 4.60 11.32
CA GLY A 169 3.77 5.33 11.92
C GLY A 169 3.39 6.07 13.21
N ALA A 170 2.15 6.56 13.29
CA ALA A 170 1.60 7.17 14.50
C ALA A 170 1.11 6.15 15.55
N THR A 171 1.14 4.86 15.26
CA THR A 171 0.54 3.80 16.08
C THR A 171 -0.96 3.98 16.34
N GLN A 172 -1.66 4.62 15.41
CA GLN A 172 -3.12 4.88 15.44
C GLN A 172 -3.88 3.86 14.56
N THR A 173 -3.51 2.59 14.69
CA THR A 173 -4.05 1.50 13.85
C THR A 173 -5.55 1.25 14.06
N LYS A 174 -6.08 1.59 15.24
CA LYS A 174 -7.50 1.51 15.53
C LYS A 174 -8.33 2.46 14.66
N GLU A 175 -7.87 3.68 14.48
CA GLU A 175 -8.54 4.68 13.65
C GLU A 175 -8.50 4.27 12.17
N MET A 176 -7.36 3.74 11.72
CA MET A 176 -7.20 3.17 10.38
C MET A 176 -8.19 2.02 10.12
N ARG A 177 -8.31 1.07 11.06
CA ARG A 177 -9.27 -0.03 10.96
C ARG A 177 -10.72 0.45 10.91
N ASN A 178 -11.09 1.45 11.72
CA ASN A 178 -12.45 1.96 11.79
C ASN A 178 -12.85 2.77 10.54
N ALA A 179 -11.87 3.26 9.76
CA ALA A 179 -12.11 3.99 8.52
C ALA A 179 -12.37 3.07 7.31
N MET A 180 -12.14 1.77 7.45
CA MET A 180 -12.40 0.73 6.45
C MET A 180 -13.73 0.03 6.67
#